data_240c93352a35693f53e5ceccdbc4b3e2
#
_entry.id   240c93352a35693f53e5ceccdbc4b3e2
#
_cell.length_a   1.000
_cell.length_b   1.000
_cell.length_c   1.000
_cell.angle_alpha   90.00
_cell.angle_beta   90.00
_cell.angle_gamma   90.00
#
_symmetry.space_group_name_H-M   'P 1'
#
loop_
_entity.id
_entity.type
_entity.pdbx_description
1 polymer ?
#
loop_
_entity_poly.entity_id
_entity_poly.type
_entity_poly.pdbx_seq_one_letter_code
_entity_poly.pdbx_strand_id
1 'polypeptide(L)'
;MTRILESYAAGKWVPAEASAPQLRSAVNGEPVATIGAADVDRAAMLEYGRSKAGPALRAMTFHQRAESLKALAKHLMEFKKEFYELSYLTGATKSD
;
A
#
# COMPACT_ATOMS: atom_id res chain seq x y z
N MET A 1 5.65 -8.92 18.11
CA MET A 1 4.67 -9.54 17.20
C MET A 1 4.87 -9.01 15.79
N THR A 2 5.01 -9.89 14.84
CA THR A 2 5.27 -9.52 13.45
C THR A 2 3.96 -9.21 12.73
N ARG A 3 3.89 -8.05 12.09
CA ARG A 3 2.73 -7.62 11.31
C ARG A 3 2.80 -8.26 9.92
N ILE A 4 1.69 -8.82 9.45
CA ILE A 4 1.58 -9.30 8.07
C ILE A 4 1.01 -8.15 7.24
N LEU A 5 1.80 -7.68 6.26
CA LEU A 5 1.39 -6.59 5.39
C LEU A 5 0.58 -7.13 4.22
N GLU A 6 -0.39 -6.36 3.80
CA GLU A 6 -1.27 -6.72 2.71
C GLU A 6 -1.05 -5.82 1.50
N SER A 7 -1.24 -6.38 0.31
CA SER A 7 -1.29 -5.63 -0.94
C SER A 7 -2.74 -5.45 -1.36
N TYR A 8 -3.08 -4.30 -1.92
CA TYR A 8 -4.41 -4.08 -2.48
C TYR A 8 -4.36 -4.28 -3.99
N ALA A 9 -5.07 -5.28 -4.48
CA ALA A 9 -5.03 -5.64 -5.89
C ALA A 9 -6.40 -6.11 -6.37
N ALA A 10 -6.83 -5.65 -7.54
CA ALA A 10 -8.09 -6.02 -8.16
C ALA A 10 -9.30 -5.90 -7.21
N GLY A 11 -9.34 -4.85 -6.43
CA GLY A 11 -10.43 -4.56 -5.50
C GLY A 11 -10.40 -5.34 -4.19
N LYS A 12 -9.31 -6.06 -3.90
CA LYS A 12 -9.19 -6.90 -2.70
C LYS A 12 -7.88 -6.66 -1.97
N TRP A 13 -7.89 -6.89 -0.66
CA TRP A 13 -6.67 -6.98 0.13
C TRP A 13 -6.12 -8.40 0.07
N VAL A 14 -4.86 -8.54 -0.29
CA VAL A 14 -4.16 -9.81 -0.42
C VAL A 14 -3.03 -9.85 0.60
N PRO A 15 -3.11 -10.68 1.65
CA PRO A 15 -2.05 -10.75 2.65
C PRO A 15 -0.79 -11.39 2.08
N ALA A 16 0.36 -11.06 2.67
CA ALA A 16 1.59 -11.74 2.37
C ALA A 16 1.50 -13.21 2.81
N GLU A 17 2.08 -14.10 2.03
CA GLU A 17 2.13 -15.52 2.38
C GLU A 17 3.00 -15.78 3.60
N ALA A 18 2.77 -16.90 4.30
CA ALA A 18 3.52 -17.25 5.50
C ALA A 18 5.03 -17.40 5.26
N SER A 19 5.41 -17.79 4.05
CA SER A 19 6.82 -17.97 3.65
C SER A 19 7.46 -16.68 3.13
N ALA A 20 6.73 -15.57 3.09
CA ALA A 20 7.23 -14.31 2.57
C ALA A 20 8.39 -13.76 3.43
N PRO A 21 9.30 -13.00 2.83
CA PRO A 21 10.41 -12.39 3.58
C PRO A 21 9.94 -11.51 4.72
N GLN A 22 10.68 -11.52 5.82
CA GLN A 22 10.43 -10.63 6.94
C GLN A 22 11.29 -9.37 6.82
N LEU A 23 10.67 -8.23 7.08
CA LEU A 23 11.39 -6.97 7.26
C LEU A 23 11.91 -6.93 8.70
N ARG A 24 13.15 -6.52 8.86
CA ARG A 24 13.79 -6.39 10.17
C ARG A 24 14.04 -4.94 10.50
N SER A 25 13.93 -4.64 11.79
CA SER A 25 14.21 -3.30 12.29
C SER A 25 15.68 -2.95 12.05
N ALA A 26 15.92 -1.77 11.50
CA ALA A 26 17.27 -1.22 11.35
C ALA A 26 17.85 -0.78 12.71
N VAL A 27 17.02 -0.67 13.73
CA VAL A 27 17.45 -0.25 15.07
C VAL A 27 18.00 -1.42 15.90
N ASN A 28 17.31 -2.56 15.90
CA ASN A 28 17.66 -3.70 16.77
C ASN A 28 17.67 -5.06 16.07
N GLY A 29 17.37 -5.12 14.77
CA GLY A 29 17.37 -6.38 14.00
C GLY A 29 16.15 -7.28 14.23
N GLU A 30 15.21 -6.88 15.06
CA GLU A 30 14.03 -7.67 15.34
C GLU A 30 13.07 -7.72 14.16
N PRO A 31 12.31 -8.82 13.94
CA PRO A 31 11.29 -8.86 12.91
C PRO A 31 10.19 -7.82 13.16
N VAL A 32 9.86 -7.04 12.13
CA VAL A 32 8.83 -5.99 12.20
C VAL A 32 7.59 -6.40 11.45
N ALA A 33 7.74 -6.91 10.23
CA ALA A 33 6.63 -7.21 9.35
C ALA A 33 7.01 -8.29 8.34
N THR A 34 6.00 -9.00 7.84
CA THR A 34 6.13 -9.88 6.69
C THR A 34 5.55 -9.17 5.47
N ILE A 35 6.29 -9.13 4.38
CA ILE A 35 5.89 -8.46 3.15
C ILE A 35 6.13 -9.39 1.95
N GLY A 36 5.16 -9.45 1.05
CA GLY A 36 5.28 -10.26 -0.16
C GLY A 36 4.12 -10.01 -1.08
N ALA A 37 4.32 -10.27 -2.36
CA ALA A 37 3.32 -10.08 -3.39
C ALA A 37 3.22 -11.30 -4.33
N ALA A 38 3.66 -12.48 -3.86
CA ALA A 38 3.67 -13.68 -4.69
C ALA A 38 2.26 -14.14 -5.07
N ASP A 39 1.30 -13.94 -4.17
CA ASP A 39 -0.10 -14.34 -4.38
C ASP A 39 -0.90 -13.30 -5.19
N VAL A 40 -0.26 -12.23 -5.64
CA VAL A 40 -0.92 -11.21 -6.45
C VAL A 40 -0.87 -11.61 -7.92
N ASP A 41 -2.03 -11.77 -8.53
CA ASP A 41 -2.16 -12.07 -9.96
C ASP A 41 -2.03 -10.78 -10.77
N ARG A 42 -0.87 -10.57 -11.36
CA ARG A 42 -0.55 -9.35 -12.12
C ARG A 42 -1.38 -9.20 -13.39
N ALA A 43 -1.68 -10.33 -14.06
CA ALA A 43 -2.54 -10.32 -15.25
C ALA A 43 -3.97 -9.90 -14.89
N ALA A 44 -4.49 -10.38 -13.78
CA ALA A 44 -5.81 -9.98 -13.27
C ALA A 44 -5.84 -8.52 -12.86
N MET A 45 -4.75 -7.99 -12.29
CA MET A 45 -4.62 -6.57 -11.95
C MET A 45 -4.70 -5.69 -13.20
N LEU A 46 -4.01 -6.07 -14.26
CA LEU A 46 -4.02 -5.33 -15.52
C LEU A 46 -5.42 -5.34 -16.14
N GLU A 47 -6.07 -6.50 -16.15
CA GLU A 47 -7.44 -6.63 -16.66
C GLU A 47 -8.43 -5.81 -15.85
N TYR A 48 -8.30 -5.81 -14.52
CA TYR A 48 -9.10 -4.98 -13.64
C TYR A 48 -8.93 -3.50 -13.97
N GLY A 49 -7.68 -3.06 -14.19
CA GLY A 49 -7.39 -1.69 -14.60
C GLY A 49 -8.07 -1.31 -15.91
N ARG A 50 -8.05 -2.20 -16.90
CA ARG A 50 -8.66 -1.96 -18.22
C ARG A 50 -10.19 -2.00 -18.19
N SER A 51 -10.77 -2.95 -17.46
CA SER A 51 -12.22 -3.17 -17.49
C SER A 51 -13.01 -2.38 -16.45
N LYS A 52 -12.39 -2.04 -15.31
CA LYS A 52 -13.06 -1.34 -14.19
C LYS A 52 -12.54 0.07 -13.98
N ALA A 53 -11.23 0.22 -13.78
CA ALA A 53 -10.66 1.50 -13.41
C ALA A 53 -10.65 2.50 -14.59
N GLY A 54 -10.28 2.05 -15.79
CA GLY A 54 -10.25 2.89 -16.97
C GLY A 54 -11.63 3.48 -17.30
N PRO A 55 -12.68 2.67 -17.43
CA PRO A 55 -14.03 3.17 -17.63
C PRO A 55 -14.52 4.12 -16.52
N ALA A 56 -14.22 3.81 -15.26
CA ALA A 56 -14.60 4.67 -14.15
C ALA A 56 -13.95 6.05 -14.25
N LEU A 57 -12.64 6.10 -14.58
CA LEU A 57 -11.94 7.38 -14.76
C LEU A 57 -12.45 8.16 -15.97
N ARG A 58 -12.76 7.46 -17.06
CA ARG A 58 -13.31 8.15 -18.26
C ARG A 58 -14.69 8.74 -18.04
N ALA A 59 -15.45 8.19 -17.09
CA ALA A 59 -16.77 8.74 -16.73
C ALA A 59 -16.68 10.00 -15.86
N MET A 60 -15.48 10.31 -15.34
CA MET A 60 -15.26 11.48 -14.47
C MET A 60 -14.67 12.65 -15.27
N THR A 61 -15.05 13.87 -14.89
CA THR A 61 -14.39 15.08 -15.38
C THR A 61 -12.98 15.19 -14.77
N PHE A 62 -12.12 16.03 -15.34
CA PHE A 62 -10.81 16.31 -14.75
C PHE A 62 -10.93 16.88 -13.34
N HIS A 63 -11.91 17.73 -13.11
CA HIS A 63 -12.17 18.30 -11.79
C HIS A 63 -12.54 17.20 -10.78
N GLN A 64 -13.40 16.26 -11.15
CA GLN A 64 -13.78 15.13 -10.30
C GLN A 64 -12.60 14.24 -9.98
N ARG A 65 -11.71 13.96 -10.96
CA ARG A 65 -10.48 13.21 -10.75
C ARG A 65 -9.57 13.93 -9.76
N ALA A 66 -9.41 15.25 -9.91
CA ALA A 66 -8.60 16.06 -9.01
C ALA A 66 -9.14 16.02 -7.58
N GLU A 67 -10.47 16.10 -7.41
CA GLU A 67 -11.10 15.99 -6.09
C GLU A 67 -10.86 14.62 -5.45
N SER A 68 -10.86 13.55 -6.25
CA SER A 68 -10.55 12.19 -5.75
C SER A 68 -9.11 12.09 -5.25
N LEU A 69 -8.14 12.64 -5.99
CA LEU A 69 -6.73 12.67 -5.57
C LEU A 69 -6.54 13.51 -4.30
N LYS A 70 -7.25 14.62 -4.21
CA LYS A 70 -7.21 15.48 -3.04
C LYS A 70 -7.76 14.78 -1.80
N ALA A 71 -8.86 14.04 -1.97
CA ALA A 71 -9.44 13.22 -0.91
C ALA A 71 -8.48 12.12 -0.45
N LEU A 72 -7.78 11.47 -1.39
CA LEU A 72 -6.76 10.47 -1.09
C LEU A 72 -5.61 11.07 -0.27
N ALA A 73 -5.08 12.22 -0.71
CA ALA A 73 -3.99 12.89 0.00
C ALA A 73 -4.40 13.26 1.44
N LYS A 74 -5.62 13.76 1.60
CA LYS A 74 -6.17 14.12 2.91
C LYS A 74 -6.31 12.88 3.81
N HIS A 75 -6.79 11.79 3.25
CA HIS A 75 -6.91 10.52 3.98
C HIS A 75 -5.54 10.00 4.43
N LEU A 76 -4.54 10.02 3.55
CA LEU A 76 -3.18 9.59 3.90
C LEU A 76 -2.59 10.42 5.04
N MET A 77 -2.88 11.71 5.09
CA MET A 77 -2.40 12.58 6.16
C MET A 77 -2.97 12.20 7.54
N GLU A 78 -4.13 11.56 7.59
CA GLU A 78 -4.71 11.08 8.85
C GLU A 78 -3.86 9.97 9.47
N PHE A 79 -3.11 9.22 8.65
CA PHE A 79 -2.24 8.11 9.09
C PHE A 79 -0.77 8.52 9.19
N LYS A 80 -0.48 9.79 9.13
CA LYS A 80 0.88 10.34 9.11
C LYS A 80 1.76 9.81 10.25
N LYS A 81 1.22 9.74 11.46
CA LYS A 81 1.98 9.27 12.63
C LYS A 81 2.37 7.81 12.48
N GLU A 82 1.47 6.97 11.99
CA GLU A 82 1.74 5.54 11.76
C GLU A 82 2.83 5.33 10.71
N PHE A 83 2.83 6.15 9.66
CA PHE A 83 3.87 6.10 8.63
C PHE A 83 5.24 6.49 9.21
N TYR A 84 5.29 7.48 10.08
CA TYR A 84 6.55 7.89 10.74
C TYR A 84 7.10 6.79 11.64
N GLU A 85 6.24 6.08 12.36
CA GLU A 85 6.66 4.94 13.19
C GLU A 85 7.30 3.84 12.35
N LEU A 86 6.71 3.50 11.20
CA LEU A 86 7.27 2.52 10.27
C LEU A 86 8.60 3.00 9.68
N SER A 87 8.67 4.26 9.29
CA SER A 87 9.90 4.85 8.74
C SER A 87 11.05 4.79 9.74
N TYR A 88 10.77 5.08 11.00
CA TYR A 88 11.77 4.98 12.06
C TYR A 88 12.35 3.57 12.17
N LEU A 89 11.51 2.54 12.08
CA LEU A 89 11.95 1.15 12.15
C LEU A 89 12.81 0.74 10.95
N THR A 90 12.70 1.42 9.82
CA THR A 90 13.53 1.19 8.63
C THR A 90 14.81 2.03 8.63
N GLY A 91 15.07 2.80 9.67
CA GLY A 91 16.24 3.64 9.81
C GLY A 91 16.10 5.05 9.26
N ALA A 92 14.94 5.43 8.78
CA ALA A 92 14.68 6.78 8.29
C ALA A 92 14.33 7.73 9.44
N THR A 93 14.56 9.01 9.23
CA THR A 93 14.14 10.05 10.18
C THR A 93 12.80 10.65 9.74
N LYS A 94 12.19 11.44 10.62
CA LYS A 94 10.92 12.09 10.32
C LYS A 94 11.00 13.04 9.13
N SER A 95 12.17 13.61 8.88
CA SER A 95 12.39 14.56 7.78
C SER A 95 12.71 13.89 6.44
N ASP A 96 12.97 12.61 6.45
CA ASP A 96 13.24 11.86 5.23
C ASP A 96 11.94 11.51 4.51
#